data_2d28dc05fc499b6f5119fb9e04858a5c
#
_entry.id   2d28dc05fc499b6f5119fb9e04858a5c
#
_cell.length_a   1.000
_cell.length_b   1.000
_cell.length_c   1.000
_cell.angle_alpha   90.00
_cell.angle_beta   90.00
_cell.angle_gamma   90.00
#
_symmetry.space_group_name_H-M   'P 1'
#
loop_
_entity.id
_entity.type
_entity.pdbx_description
1 polymer ?
#
loop_
_entity_poly.entity_id
_entity_poly.type
_entity_poly.pdbx_seq_one_letter_code
_entity_poly.pdbx_strand_id
1 'polypeptide(L)'
;MFQLVRAHVAISISAVAALSASAAFAAPAPKPNVIVVMTDDQGYGDLSAHGNPVLRTPSMDKLHSQSVRFTDFHVAPMCTPSRGQLLSGRDAIDNGASFVCMGRSMIREELPTMAQIFRGAGYATGHFGKWHLGDNYPFRPQDRGFQETVHHGAWGITSLADYFGNDYFNDHYRHNRRIEQYAGYCTDVWFEEAMAWIRRQAQDEKPFLVYLPTNAPHVPLWAPQKYIDPYLGKVESRIAKFFGMIASIDENMGRLTALLDELEIADDTIFVFLGDNGTAQGETVFNAGMRGKKRSLYDGGHRVPLFLRWPAGDIGDPRDIDALTHAQDVLPTLLDLTGVQAPASAAFDGVSLAPLLKTGEQDLSERMLVTQYGGIFEKHRDAAVMWNKWRLVNGKELYDVGKDPGQTRDVREEFPDTAAKMRAHYDQWWDELMPAAEAYQPIVVGAGAENPTRLSASDWNGVYCDNPGCVRGGQALSGPWSIRVERPGRYRFSLRRWPKESGLAMRDPAPPLKGEYGGLMAGKALPITQARLRIGEVELRQRVSGDDQEVVFETELEPGVRQLQSWFLDQAGELLAGAYYLEVERLISKAQGTDSSSLCPPTDSSCIGGQD
;
A
#
# COMPACT_ATOMS: atom_id res chain seq x y z
N MET A 1 15.74 100.30 45.76
CA MET A 1 16.48 100.50 44.50
C MET A 1 16.70 99.13 43.88
N PHE A 2 16.05 98.86 42.79
CA PHE A 2 15.87 97.54 42.26
C PHE A 2 17.11 97.02 41.51
N GLN A 3 17.46 95.74 41.77
CA GLN A 3 18.32 94.97 40.94
C GLN A 3 17.55 93.72 40.48
N LEU A 4 17.40 93.59 39.12
CA LEU A 4 16.82 92.47 38.42
C LEU A 4 17.81 91.30 38.41
N VAL A 5 17.39 90.16 38.88
CA VAL A 5 18.08 88.88 38.68
C VAL A 5 17.44 88.16 37.45
N ARG A 6 18.20 87.92 36.39
CA ARG A 6 17.81 87.09 35.25
C ARG A 6 18.19 85.64 35.59
N ALA A 7 17.19 84.78 35.71
CA ALA A 7 17.38 83.34 35.75
C ALA A 7 17.45 82.77 34.35
N HIS A 8 18.51 82.02 34.02
CA HIS A 8 18.63 81.21 32.79
C HIS A 8 18.07 79.83 33.07
N VAL A 9 17.03 79.46 32.36
CA VAL A 9 16.51 78.08 32.31
C VAL A 9 17.21 77.34 31.23
N ALA A 10 18.06 76.36 31.57
CA ALA A 10 18.63 75.42 30.58
C ALA A 10 17.67 74.28 30.38
N ILE A 11 17.14 74.15 29.18
CA ILE A 11 16.29 73.02 28.73
C ILE A 11 17.24 71.91 28.26
N SER A 12 17.35 70.82 29.06
CA SER A 12 18.03 69.60 28.65
C SER A 12 17.06 68.72 27.84
N ILE A 13 17.30 68.59 26.54
CA ILE A 13 16.59 67.67 25.67
C ILE A 13 17.28 66.31 25.82
N SER A 14 16.67 65.39 26.57
CA SER A 14 17.07 64.00 26.59
C SER A 14 16.49 63.28 25.37
N ALA A 15 17.33 62.93 24.41
CA ALA A 15 16.94 62.06 23.29
C ALA A 15 16.80 60.62 23.78
N VAL A 16 15.56 60.13 23.90
CA VAL A 16 15.27 58.71 24.11
C VAL A 16 15.37 58.01 22.76
N ALA A 17 16.49 57.31 22.53
CA ALA A 17 16.63 56.42 21.41
C ALA A 17 15.78 55.17 21.66
N ALA A 18 14.61 55.08 21.03
CA ALA A 18 13.80 53.87 21.03
C ALA A 18 14.51 52.83 20.13
N LEU A 19 15.17 51.85 20.75
CA LEU A 19 15.58 50.61 20.09
C LEU A 19 14.32 49.83 19.70
N SER A 20 13.88 49.96 18.47
CA SER A 20 12.92 49.06 17.86
C SER A 20 13.63 47.73 17.60
N ALA A 21 13.57 46.79 18.56
CA ALA A 21 13.92 45.41 18.30
C ALA A 21 12.84 44.83 17.34
N SER A 22 13.12 44.84 16.04
CA SER A 22 12.39 44.04 15.08
C SER A 22 12.63 42.59 15.47
N ALA A 23 11.66 41.95 16.12
CA ALA A 23 11.60 40.50 16.20
C ALA A 23 11.49 40.00 14.76
N ALA A 24 12.61 39.66 14.17
CA ALA A 24 12.60 38.88 12.94
C ALA A 24 11.85 37.58 13.30
N PHE A 25 10.60 37.46 12.87
CA PHE A 25 9.95 36.15 12.82
C PHE A 25 10.85 35.28 11.96
N ALA A 26 11.57 34.37 12.61
CA ALA A 26 12.30 33.34 11.90
C ALA A 26 11.27 32.66 10.96
N ALA A 27 11.56 32.62 9.68
CA ALA A 27 10.75 31.85 8.76
C ALA A 27 10.63 30.44 9.32
N PRO A 28 9.43 29.82 9.28
CA PRO A 28 9.29 28.45 9.76
C PRO A 28 10.34 27.60 9.04
N ALA A 29 11.00 26.71 9.79
CA ALA A 29 11.99 25.80 9.21
C ALA A 29 11.38 25.07 8.01
N PRO A 30 12.14 24.89 6.92
CA PRO A 30 11.62 24.18 5.76
C PRO A 30 11.14 22.80 6.17
N LYS A 31 9.98 22.40 5.65
CA LYS A 31 9.41 21.07 5.93
C LYS A 31 10.27 20.01 5.26
N PRO A 32 10.68 18.94 5.98
CA PRO A 32 11.47 17.89 5.38
C PRO A 32 10.68 17.13 4.31
N ASN A 33 11.38 16.61 3.31
CA ASN A 33 10.82 15.63 2.39
C ASN A 33 10.63 14.29 3.09
N VAL A 34 9.73 13.45 2.58
CA VAL A 34 9.49 12.11 3.10
C VAL A 34 9.53 11.10 1.96
N ILE A 35 10.37 10.09 2.08
CA ILE A 35 10.43 8.95 1.18
C ILE A 35 10.21 7.67 1.99
N VAL A 36 9.20 6.89 1.61
CA VAL A 36 8.90 5.58 2.20
C VAL A 36 9.08 4.53 1.11
N VAL A 37 10.12 3.72 1.23
CA VAL A 37 10.36 2.56 0.36
C VAL A 37 9.92 1.31 1.09
N MET A 38 8.99 0.54 0.48
CA MET A 38 8.50 -0.72 1.04
C MET A 38 8.74 -1.85 0.04
N THR A 39 9.44 -2.91 0.45
CA THR A 39 9.64 -4.10 -0.37
C THR A 39 8.56 -5.14 -0.12
N ASP A 40 8.24 -5.94 -1.17
CA ASP A 40 7.20 -6.97 -1.14
C ASP A 40 7.82 -8.35 -0.94
N ASP A 41 7.51 -9.02 0.16
CA ASP A 41 8.03 -10.36 0.49
C ASP A 41 9.52 -10.44 0.93
N GLN A 42 10.16 -9.33 1.24
CA GLN A 42 11.51 -9.28 1.79
C GLN A 42 11.48 -9.30 3.32
N GLY A 43 11.88 -10.41 3.93
CA GLY A 43 11.92 -10.56 5.38
C GLY A 43 13.16 -9.96 6.04
N TYR A 44 13.19 -10.00 7.38
CA TYR A 44 14.28 -9.49 8.19
C TYR A 44 15.66 -10.12 7.84
N GLY A 45 15.68 -11.41 7.53
CA GLY A 45 16.90 -12.14 7.15
C GLY A 45 17.38 -11.92 5.72
N ASP A 46 16.62 -11.20 4.87
CA ASP A 46 16.94 -10.99 3.46
C ASP A 46 17.74 -9.70 3.24
N LEU A 47 18.74 -9.47 4.10
CA LEU A 47 19.70 -8.36 4.05
C LEU A 47 21.08 -8.83 4.49
N SER A 48 22.15 -8.41 3.78
CA SER A 48 23.52 -8.75 4.20
C SER A 48 23.90 -8.09 5.53
N ALA A 49 23.42 -6.87 5.81
CA ALA A 49 23.64 -6.19 7.10
C ALA A 49 23.05 -6.96 8.29
N HIS A 50 22.00 -7.76 8.08
CA HIS A 50 21.40 -8.59 9.12
C HIS A 50 22.04 -9.98 9.26
N GLY A 51 23.11 -10.25 8.50
CA GLY A 51 23.91 -11.48 8.59
C GLY A 51 23.59 -12.53 7.53
N ASN A 52 22.83 -12.23 6.46
CA ASN A 52 22.61 -13.18 5.37
C ASN A 52 23.96 -13.59 4.74
N PRO A 53 24.32 -14.89 4.73
CA PRO A 53 25.65 -15.33 4.31
C PRO A 53 25.85 -15.30 2.79
N VAL A 54 24.76 -15.24 2.00
CA VAL A 54 24.80 -15.38 0.54
C VAL A 54 24.37 -14.11 -0.17
N LEU A 55 23.23 -13.55 0.22
CA LEU A 55 22.66 -12.34 -0.39
C LEU A 55 23.59 -11.14 -0.16
N ARG A 56 23.68 -10.25 -1.17
CA ARG A 56 24.46 -9.01 -1.12
C ARG A 56 23.55 -7.82 -1.38
N THR A 57 23.53 -6.89 -0.43
CA THR A 57 22.69 -5.67 -0.45
C THR A 57 23.49 -4.42 -0.05
N PRO A 58 24.58 -4.08 -0.77
CA PRO A 58 25.51 -3.03 -0.33
C PRO A 58 24.90 -1.65 -0.18
N SER A 59 23.89 -1.29 -0.98
CA SER A 59 23.20 0.01 -0.88
C SER A 59 22.26 0.05 0.33
N MET A 60 21.51 -1.02 0.58
CA MET A 60 20.68 -1.16 1.78
C MET A 60 21.55 -1.25 3.04
N ASP A 61 22.71 -1.91 2.97
CA ASP A 61 23.69 -1.98 4.08
C ASP A 61 24.25 -0.59 4.41
N LYS A 62 24.52 0.24 3.39
CA LYS A 62 24.91 1.65 3.59
C LYS A 62 23.81 2.41 4.29
N LEU A 63 22.55 2.30 3.84
CA LEU A 63 21.39 2.93 4.48
C LEU A 63 21.23 2.43 5.93
N HIS A 64 21.33 1.12 6.17
CA HIS A 64 21.30 0.52 7.50
C HIS A 64 22.33 1.17 8.43
N SER A 65 23.59 1.35 7.97
CA SER A 65 24.66 1.95 8.76
C SER A 65 24.45 3.43 9.10
N GLN A 66 23.59 4.13 8.34
CA GLN A 66 23.29 5.55 8.47
C GLN A 66 21.95 5.82 9.17
N SER A 67 21.23 4.78 9.61
CA SER A 67 19.85 4.88 10.09
C SER A 67 19.72 4.56 11.58
N VAL A 68 18.69 5.07 12.21
CA VAL A 68 18.10 4.44 13.39
C VAL A 68 17.32 3.22 12.92
N ARG A 69 17.57 2.06 13.56
CA ARG A 69 17.03 0.75 13.16
C ARG A 69 16.17 0.18 14.27
N PHE A 70 14.92 -0.19 13.93
CA PHE A 70 14.02 -0.85 14.87
C PHE A 70 14.17 -2.36 14.72
N THR A 71 14.72 -3.02 15.74
CA THR A 71 15.07 -4.45 15.67
C THR A 71 13.92 -5.38 16.04
N ASP A 72 12.88 -4.87 16.73
CA ASP A 72 11.64 -5.58 17.05
C ASP A 72 10.44 -4.86 16.40
N PHE A 73 10.55 -4.63 15.08
CA PHE A 73 9.49 -4.00 14.27
C PHE A 73 8.68 -5.05 13.54
N HIS A 74 7.36 -4.94 13.68
CA HIS A 74 6.40 -5.87 13.12
C HIS A 74 5.44 -5.23 12.12
N VAL A 75 4.93 -6.09 11.25
CA VAL A 75 3.89 -5.78 10.26
C VAL A 75 2.85 -6.91 10.32
N ALA A 76 1.82 -6.90 9.48
CA ALA A 76 1.01 -8.09 9.28
C ALA A 76 1.80 -9.17 8.49
N PRO A 77 1.45 -10.48 8.61
CA PRO A 77 2.15 -11.53 7.89
C PRO A 77 1.81 -11.59 6.39
N MET A 78 1.16 -10.54 5.86
CA MET A 78 0.75 -10.41 4.45
C MET A 78 0.70 -8.95 4.00
N CYS A 79 0.85 -8.75 2.69
CA CYS A 79 1.05 -7.44 2.05
C CYS A 79 -0.10 -6.44 2.27
N THR A 80 -1.35 -6.76 1.95
CA THR A 80 -2.47 -5.80 2.05
C THR A 80 -2.67 -5.26 3.47
N PRO A 81 -2.77 -6.10 4.52
CA PRO A 81 -2.92 -5.60 5.89
C PRO A 81 -1.81 -4.65 6.32
N SER A 82 -0.55 -4.99 6.03
CA SER A 82 0.60 -4.14 6.37
C SER A 82 0.57 -2.79 5.67
N ARG A 83 0.19 -2.78 4.38
CA ARG A 83 0.06 -1.55 3.58
C ARG A 83 -1.07 -0.67 4.10
N GLY A 84 -2.20 -1.27 4.44
CA GLY A 84 -3.33 -0.59 5.09
C GLY A 84 -2.93 0.05 6.42
N GLN A 85 -2.22 -0.70 7.28
CA GLN A 85 -1.71 -0.22 8.57
C GLN A 85 -0.73 0.93 8.41
N LEU A 86 0.24 0.82 7.51
CA LEU A 86 1.22 1.87 7.21
C LEU A 86 0.56 3.17 6.78
N LEU A 87 -0.41 3.09 5.86
CA LEU A 87 -1.00 4.28 5.22
C LEU A 87 -2.12 4.91 6.03
N SER A 88 -2.75 4.18 6.95
CA SER A 88 -3.84 4.69 7.79
C SER A 88 -3.46 4.93 9.26
N GLY A 89 -2.38 4.30 9.75
CA GLY A 89 -2.04 4.27 11.18
C GLY A 89 -3.03 3.48 12.04
N ARG A 90 -3.89 2.65 11.39
CA ARG A 90 -4.96 1.88 12.03
C ARG A 90 -4.70 0.38 11.92
N ASP A 91 -5.27 -0.38 12.87
CA ASP A 91 -5.30 -1.84 12.78
C ASP A 91 -5.90 -2.31 11.44
N ALA A 92 -5.41 -3.44 10.91
CA ALA A 92 -5.84 -3.95 9.61
C ALA A 92 -7.33 -4.34 9.58
N ILE A 93 -7.85 -4.84 10.68
CA ILE A 93 -9.28 -5.18 10.81
C ILE A 93 -10.11 -3.90 10.81
N ASP A 94 -9.68 -2.90 11.56
CA ASP A 94 -10.39 -1.63 11.65
C ASP A 94 -10.33 -0.83 10.35
N ASN A 95 -9.18 -0.81 9.67
CA ASN A 95 -9.05 -0.06 8.43
C ASN A 95 -9.72 -0.72 7.21
N GLY A 96 -10.15 -1.99 7.31
CA GLY A 96 -10.85 -2.75 6.26
C GLY A 96 -9.95 -3.49 5.28
N ALA A 97 -8.65 -3.16 5.20
CA ALA A 97 -7.67 -3.84 4.36
C ALA A 97 -7.07 -5.06 5.10
N SER A 98 -7.92 -6.00 5.47
CA SER A 98 -7.59 -7.11 6.38
C SER A 98 -7.16 -8.39 5.68
N PHE A 99 -7.34 -8.50 4.36
CA PHE A 99 -6.94 -9.65 3.56
C PHE A 99 -6.58 -9.23 2.12
N VAL A 100 -5.82 -10.08 1.41
CA VAL A 100 -5.25 -9.77 0.08
C VAL A 100 -6.26 -9.68 -1.06
N CYS A 101 -7.46 -10.21 -0.87
CA CYS A 101 -8.55 -10.24 -1.86
C CYS A 101 -9.88 -10.53 -1.13
N MET A 102 -10.85 -11.14 -1.79
CA MET A 102 -12.14 -11.54 -1.22
C MET A 102 -12.98 -10.37 -0.73
N GLY A 103 -12.83 -9.17 -1.37
CA GLY A 103 -13.50 -7.94 -0.97
C GLY A 103 -12.97 -7.29 0.30
N ARG A 104 -11.77 -7.71 0.78
CA ARG A 104 -11.13 -7.26 2.02
C ARG A 104 -9.76 -6.61 1.79
N SER A 105 -9.53 -6.10 0.58
CA SER A 105 -8.26 -5.45 0.21
C SER A 105 -8.35 -3.92 0.13
N MET A 106 -9.43 -3.32 0.61
CA MET A 106 -9.69 -1.88 0.45
C MET A 106 -9.68 -1.16 1.80
N ILE A 107 -8.93 -0.06 1.90
CA ILE A 107 -9.02 0.84 3.06
C ILE A 107 -10.38 1.52 3.04
N ARG A 108 -11.06 1.58 4.19
CA ARG A 108 -12.35 2.28 4.34
C ARG A 108 -12.28 3.70 3.80
N GLU A 109 -13.33 4.08 3.05
CA GLU A 109 -13.40 5.38 2.37
C GLU A 109 -13.28 6.56 3.34
N GLU A 110 -13.86 6.46 4.52
CA GLU A 110 -13.89 7.51 5.54
C GLU A 110 -12.56 7.73 6.29
N LEU A 111 -11.63 6.77 6.23
CA LEU A 111 -10.34 6.91 6.92
C LEU A 111 -9.36 7.73 6.07
N PRO A 112 -8.76 8.80 6.61
CA PRO A 112 -7.73 9.53 5.89
C PRO A 112 -6.45 8.69 5.77
N THR A 113 -5.83 8.73 4.59
CA THR A 113 -4.54 8.09 4.36
C THR A 113 -3.38 9.06 4.59
N MET A 114 -2.18 8.53 4.78
CA MET A 114 -0.93 9.30 4.83
C MET A 114 -0.86 10.35 3.71
N ALA A 115 -1.13 9.96 2.46
CA ALA A 115 -1.06 10.88 1.33
C ALA A 115 -2.13 11.99 1.39
N GLN A 116 -3.34 11.70 1.84
CA GLN A 116 -4.38 12.73 2.02
C GLN A 116 -3.99 13.73 3.10
N ILE A 117 -3.41 13.27 4.21
CA ILE A 117 -2.97 14.14 5.32
C ILE A 117 -1.80 15.04 4.87
N PHE A 118 -0.76 14.47 4.26
CA PHE A 118 0.40 15.22 3.78
C PHE A 118 0.02 16.20 2.65
N ARG A 119 -0.83 15.79 1.72
CA ARG A 119 -1.36 16.67 0.68
C ARG A 119 -2.14 17.85 1.28
N GLY A 120 -2.97 17.59 2.29
CA GLY A 120 -3.69 18.64 3.02
C GLY A 120 -2.76 19.64 3.72
N ALA A 121 -1.54 19.22 4.07
CA ALA A 121 -0.48 20.06 4.64
C ALA A 121 0.40 20.76 3.59
N GLY A 122 0.08 20.62 2.29
CA GLY A 122 0.78 21.29 1.19
C GLY A 122 1.95 20.51 0.59
N TYR A 123 2.15 19.24 0.96
CA TYR A 123 3.12 18.37 0.31
C TYR A 123 2.66 17.98 -1.10
N ALA A 124 3.61 17.88 -2.04
CA ALA A 124 3.41 17.12 -3.25
C ALA A 124 3.45 15.62 -2.90
N THR A 125 2.61 14.78 -3.53
CA THR A 125 2.46 13.37 -3.16
C THR A 125 2.57 12.46 -4.39
N GLY A 126 3.51 11.51 -4.36
CA GLY A 126 3.80 10.56 -5.44
C GLY A 126 3.75 9.10 -4.97
N HIS A 127 3.21 8.22 -5.81
CA HIS A 127 3.15 6.77 -5.59
C HIS A 127 3.68 6.02 -6.81
N PHE A 128 4.68 5.15 -6.62
CA PHE A 128 5.35 4.43 -7.71
C PHE A 128 5.54 2.95 -7.34
N GLY A 129 4.73 2.05 -7.93
CA GLY A 129 4.80 0.61 -7.71
C GLY A 129 3.49 -0.03 -7.24
N LYS A 130 3.56 -0.97 -6.31
CA LYS A 130 2.43 -1.77 -5.84
C LYS A 130 1.49 -0.97 -4.91
N TRP A 131 0.20 -0.93 -5.23
CA TRP A 131 -0.82 -0.35 -4.35
C TRP A 131 -1.47 -1.38 -3.44
N HIS A 132 -2.22 -2.31 -4.00
CA HIS A 132 -2.91 -3.42 -3.34
C HIS A 132 -3.92 -3.01 -2.25
N LEU A 133 -4.59 -1.86 -2.41
CA LEU A 133 -5.59 -1.33 -1.47
C LEU A 133 -6.87 -0.90 -2.19
N GLY A 134 -7.20 -1.58 -3.32
CA GLY A 134 -8.36 -1.36 -4.16
C GLY A 134 -8.02 -0.73 -5.51
N ASP A 135 -8.64 -1.26 -6.57
CA ASP A 135 -8.35 -0.91 -7.96
C ASP A 135 -9.38 0.04 -8.58
N ASN A 136 -10.46 0.34 -7.87
CA ASN A 136 -11.58 1.15 -8.33
C ASN A 136 -11.82 2.38 -7.44
N TYR A 137 -12.52 3.37 -7.97
CA TYR A 137 -12.98 4.52 -7.20
C TYR A 137 -13.89 4.09 -6.03
N PRO A 138 -13.67 4.61 -4.81
CA PRO A 138 -12.74 5.67 -4.40
C PRO A 138 -11.43 5.15 -3.78
N PHE A 139 -11.01 3.92 -4.08
CA PHE A 139 -9.91 3.23 -3.39
C PHE A 139 -8.56 3.30 -4.12
N ARG A 140 -8.52 3.83 -5.38
CA ARG A 140 -7.28 3.95 -6.15
C ARG A 140 -6.29 4.93 -5.50
N PRO A 141 -4.97 4.81 -5.70
CA PRO A 141 -3.99 5.69 -5.06
C PRO A 141 -4.24 7.18 -5.35
N GLN A 142 -4.65 7.55 -6.58
CA GLN A 142 -5.00 8.94 -6.92
C GLN A 142 -6.26 9.45 -6.20
N ASP A 143 -7.19 8.58 -5.83
CA ASP A 143 -8.37 8.94 -5.04
C ASP A 143 -8.05 9.03 -3.54
N ARG A 144 -6.95 8.38 -3.13
CA ARG A 144 -6.46 8.31 -1.75
C ARG A 144 -5.33 9.29 -1.47
N GLY A 145 -5.22 10.37 -2.27
CA GLY A 145 -4.40 11.54 -1.98
C GLY A 145 -3.09 11.67 -2.77
N PHE A 146 -2.68 10.65 -3.52
CA PHE A 146 -1.50 10.77 -4.38
C PHE A 146 -1.83 11.56 -5.65
N GLN A 147 -1.01 12.58 -5.95
CA GLN A 147 -1.19 13.47 -7.10
C GLN A 147 -0.55 12.91 -8.36
N GLU A 148 0.52 12.15 -8.19
CA GLU A 148 1.18 11.39 -9.26
C GLU A 148 1.20 9.92 -8.89
N THR A 149 0.81 9.04 -9.83
CA THR A 149 0.77 7.60 -9.56
C THR A 149 1.20 6.80 -10.79
N VAL A 150 2.15 5.89 -10.62
CA VAL A 150 2.48 4.87 -11.62
C VAL A 150 2.44 3.51 -10.94
N HIS A 151 1.49 2.65 -11.33
CA HIS A 151 1.28 1.39 -10.60
C HIS A 151 0.64 0.29 -11.46
N HIS A 152 0.83 -0.97 -11.04
CA HIS A 152 0.11 -2.12 -11.56
C HIS A 152 -1.20 -2.36 -10.78
N GLY A 153 -2.05 -3.29 -11.26
CA GLY A 153 -3.29 -3.66 -10.57
C GLY A 153 -3.09 -4.70 -9.47
N ALA A 154 -4.05 -4.75 -8.55
CA ALA A 154 -4.17 -5.69 -7.42
C ALA A 154 -2.85 -6.02 -6.70
N TRP A 155 -2.62 -7.31 -6.40
CA TRP A 155 -1.49 -7.75 -5.57
C TRP A 155 -0.13 -7.72 -6.30
N GLY A 156 -0.12 -7.72 -7.62
CA GLY A 156 1.14 -7.79 -8.39
C GLY A 156 0.91 -7.88 -9.88
N ILE A 157 1.99 -7.73 -10.62
CA ILE A 157 2.04 -7.95 -12.06
C ILE A 157 1.63 -9.40 -12.35
N THR A 158 0.81 -9.62 -13.36
CA THR A 158 0.07 -10.84 -13.71
C THR A 158 -1.19 -11.13 -12.88
N SER A 159 -1.54 -10.33 -11.87
CA SER A 159 -2.83 -10.48 -11.16
C SER A 159 -4.03 -10.23 -12.10
N LEU A 160 -5.25 -10.54 -11.64
CA LEU A 160 -6.44 -10.35 -12.49
C LEU A 160 -6.70 -8.89 -12.84
N ALA A 161 -6.45 -7.97 -11.92
CA ALA A 161 -6.67 -6.55 -12.17
C ALA A 161 -5.50 -5.86 -12.89
N ASP A 162 -4.39 -6.57 -13.13
CA ASP A 162 -3.27 -6.08 -13.91
C ASP A 162 -3.54 -6.12 -15.42
N TYR A 163 -2.75 -5.42 -16.22
CA TYR A 163 -2.90 -5.43 -17.68
C TYR A 163 -2.54 -6.80 -18.25
N PHE A 164 -3.41 -7.33 -19.12
CA PHE A 164 -3.24 -8.67 -19.67
C PHE A 164 -1.99 -8.75 -20.56
N GLY A 165 -1.11 -9.69 -20.24
CA GLY A 165 0.13 -9.92 -20.98
C GLY A 165 1.37 -9.33 -20.35
N ASN A 166 1.24 -8.56 -19.26
CA ASN A 166 2.39 -8.11 -18.49
C ASN A 166 3.23 -9.28 -17.98
N ASP A 167 4.58 -9.14 -18.01
CA ASP A 167 5.53 -10.17 -17.62
C ASP A 167 6.79 -9.63 -16.90
N TYR A 168 6.70 -8.42 -16.33
CA TYR A 168 7.75 -7.65 -15.66
C TYR A 168 8.65 -6.83 -16.60
N PHE A 169 8.53 -7.03 -17.92
CA PHE A 169 9.39 -6.37 -18.89
C PHE A 169 8.57 -5.69 -19.98
N ASN A 170 8.85 -4.42 -20.22
CA ASN A 170 8.18 -3.61 -21.24
C ASN A 170 6.65 -3.57 -21.11
N ASP A 171 6.19 -3.58 -19.89
CA ASP A 171 4.81 -3.73 -19.47
C ASP A 171 3.98 -2.46 -19.61
N HIS A 172 2.66 -2.64 -19.45
CA HIS A 172 1.69 -1.57 -19.37
C HIS A 172 1.29 -1.32 -17.93
N TYR A 173 1.42 -0.05 -17.45
CA TYR A 173 1.05 0.34 -16.11
C TYR A 173 0.04 1.47 -16.12
N ARG A 174 -0.63 1.64 -15.01
CA ARG A 174 -1.57 2.75 -14.77
C ARG A 174 -0.77 3.99 -14.37
N HIS A 175 -0.71 4.99 -15.26
CA HIS A 175 -0.19 6.31 -14.97
C HIS A 175 -1.37 7.25 -14.70
N ASN A 176 -1.63 7.56 -13.43
CA ASN A 176 -2.82 8.25 -13.01
C ASN A 176 -4.09 7.56 -13.53
N ARG A 177 -4.76 8.13 -14.55
CA ARG A 177 -6.00 7.57 -15.13
C ARG A 177 -5.79 6.88 -16.47
N ARG A 178 -4.55 6.73 -16.95
CA ARG A 178 -4.22 6.18 -18.27
C ARG A 178 -3.46 4.88 -18.13
N ILE A 179 -3.56 4.03 -19.12
CA ILE A 179 -2.66 2.88 -19.30
C ILE A 179 -1.56 3.34 -20.26
N GLU A 180 -0.31 3.20 -19.82
CA GLU A 180 0.87 3.59 -20.60
C GLU A 180 1.87 2.44 -20.62
N GLN A 181 2.60 2.28 -21.74
CA GLN A 181 3.63 1.27 -21.86
C GLN A 181 4.98 1.83 -21.41
N TYR A 182 5.68 1.08 -20.59
CA TYR A 182 6.99 1.40 -20.06
C TYR A 182 8.03 0.42 -20.57
N ALA A 183 9.20 0.90 -20.95
CA ALA A 183 10.32 0.06 -21.36
C ALA A 183 11.12 -0.40 -20.14
N GLY A 184 11.68 -1.60 -20.21
CA GLY A 184 12.59 -2.14 -19.20
C GLY A 184 11.93 -3.00 -18.14
N TYR A 185 12.68 -3.28 -17.08
CA TYR A 185 12.26 -4.12 -15.97
C TYR A 185 11.43 -3.32 -14.95
N CYS A 186 10.36 -3.91 -14.44
CA CYS A 186 9.39 -3.21 -13.59
C CYS A 186 10.02 -2.47 -12.39
N THR A 187 10.98 -3.08 -11.69
CA THR A 187 11.67 -2.44 -10.56
C THR A 187 12.38 -1.16 -10.99
N ASP A 188 13.09 -1.20 -12.15
CA ASP A 188 13.76 -0.01 -12.69
C ASP A 188 12.72 1.09 -13.02
N VAL A 189 11.58 0.72 -13.61
CA VAL A 189 10.50 1.68 -13.94
C VAL A 189 9.99 2.42 -12.69
N TRP A 190 9.73 1.69 -11.59
CA TRP A 190 9.23 2.36 -10.37
C TRP A 190 10.22 3.39 -9.83
N PHE A 191 11.51 3.03 -9.77
CA PHE A 191 12.55 3.93 -9.29
C PHE A 191 12.81 5.09 -10.27
N GLU A 192 12.82 4.84 -11.57
CA GLU A 192 13.04 5.89 -12.59
C GLU A 192 11.94 6.94 -12.57
N GLU A 193 10.67 6.52 -12.53
CA GLU A 193 9.54 7.43 -12.44
C GLU A 193 9.54 8.22 -11.13
N ALA A 194 9.83 7.56 -10.00
CA ALA A 194 9.99 8.24 -8.72
C ALA A 194 11.12 9.28 -8.74
N MET A 195 12.30 8.90 -9.23
CA MET A 195 13.46 9.80 -9.33
C MET A 195 13.21 10.98 -10.28
N ALA A 196 12.56 10.73 -11.42
CA ALA A 196 12.18 11.79 -12.36
C ALA A 196 11.19 12.77 -11.71
N TRP A 197 10.23 12.25 -10.93
CA TRP A 197 9.27 13.08 -10.21
C TRP A 197 9.94 13.86 -9.06
N ILE A 198 10.83 13.24 -8.26
CA ILE A 198 11.60 13.91 -7.20
C ILE A 198 12.41 15.07 -7.74
N ARG A 199 13.09 14.93 -8.91
CA ARG A 199 13.82 16.02 -9.55
C ARG A 199 12.93 17.22 -9.84
N ARG A 200 11.69 16.98 -10.32
CA ARG A 200 10.71 18.08 -10.56
C ARG A 200 10.31 18.79 -9.27
N GLN A 201 10.02 18.01 -8.18
CA GLN A 201 9.63 18.62 -6.91
C GLN A 201 10.77 19.42 -6.27
N ALA A 202 12.01 18.92 -6.34
CA ALA A 202 13.18 19.63 -5.84
C ALA A 202 13.41 20.97 -6.59
N GLN A 203 13.18 21.00 -7.91
CA GLN A 203 13.26 22.24 -8.71
C GLN A 203 12.16 23.26 -8.32
N ASP A 204 11.00 22.77 -7.93
CA ASP A 204 9.85 23.59 -7.48
C ASP A 204 9.96 24.02 -6.01
N GLU A 205 11.00 23.58 -5.28
CA GLU A 205 11.21 23.81 -3.84
C GLU A 205 10.00 23.41 -2.98
N LYS A 206 9.26 22.35 -3.41
CA LYS A 206 8.09 21.85 -2.69
C LYS A 206 8.47 20.66 -1.83
N PRO A 207 8.07 20.64 -0.55
CA PRO A 207 8.18 19.43 0.26
C PRO A 207 7.33 18.31 -0.35
N PHE A 208 7.82 17.11 -0.36
CA PHE A 208 7.14 15.99 -0.98
C PHE A 208 7.08 14.75 -0.09
N LEU A 209 6.05 13.95 -0.34
CA LEU A 209 5.91 12.57 0.13
C LEU A 209 5.96 11.63 -1.07
N VAL A 210 6.94 10.72 -1.08
CA VAL A 210 7.00 9.59 -2.00
C VAL A 210 6.70 8.30 -1.26
N TYR A 211 5.74 7.54 -1.74
CA TYR A 211 5.56 6.13 -1.39
C TYR A 211 5.99 5.28 -2.58
N LEU A 212 7.07 4.51 -2.40
CA LEU A 212 7.72 3.68 -3.43
C LEU A 212 7.67 2.21 -2.99
N PRO A 213 6.52 1.56 -3.13
CA PRO A 213 6.34 0.15 -2.81
C PRO A 213 6.69 -0.71 -4.03
N THR A 214 7.77 -1.51 -3.95
CA THR A 214 8.11 -2.42 -5.03
C THR A 214 7.16 -3.62 -5.07
N ASN A 215 6.99 -4.24 -6.26
CA ASN A 215 6.36 -5.55 -6.39
C ASN A 215 7.38 -6.70 -6.23
N ALA A 216 8.67 -6.38 -6.29
CA ALA A 216 9.77 -7.31 -6.04
C ALA A 216 10.07 -7.35 -4.51
N PRO A 217 10.50 -8.52 -4.01
CA PRO A 217 10.73 -9.80 -4.68
C PRO A 217 9.54 -10.79 -4.69
N HIS A 218 8.29 -10.31 -4.73
CA HIS A 218 7.09 -11.17 -4.82
C HIS A 218 7.08 -12.03 -6.09
N VAL A 219 6.44 -13.19 -6.03
CA VAL A 219 6.23 -14.05 -7.20
C VAL A 219 5.35 -13.37 -8.27
N PRO A 220 5.54 -13.70 -9.56
CA PRO A 220 6.50 -14.62 -10.19
C PRO A 220 7.95 -14.17 -10.01
N LEU A 221 8.87 -15.13 -9.80
CA LEU A 221 10.28 -14.81 -9.57
C LEU A 221 10.99 -14.61 -10.91
N TRP A 222 10.81 -13.45 -11.50
CA TRP A 222 11.37 -13.02 -12.77
C TRP A 222 12.26 -11.80 -12.57
N ALA A 223 13.52 -11.88 -12.97
CA ALA A 223 14.49 -10.80 -12.87
C ALA A 223 15.50 -10.89 -14.02
N PRO A 224 16.15 -9.77 -14.40
CA PRO A 224 17.24 -9.80 -15.35
C PRO A 224 18.36 -10.75 -14.90
N GLN A 225 18.88 -11.54 -15.84
CA GLN A 225 19.82 -12.61 -15.56
C GLN A 225 21.08 -12.11 -14.81
N LYS A 226 21.54 -10.89 -15.09
CA LYS A 226 22.69 -10.26 -14.41
C LYS A 226 22.58 -10.26 -12.89
N TYR A 227 21.35 -10.18 -12.35
CA TYR A 227 21.11 -10.21 -10.91
C TYR A 227 20.99 -11.62 -10.35
N ILE A 228 20.58 -12.60 -11.17
CA ILE A 228 20.42 -14.00 -10.77
C ILE A 228 21.76 -14.73 -10.73
N ASP A 229 22.62 -14.49 -11.73
CA ASP A 229 23.91 -15.19 -11.93
C ASP A 229 24.80 -15.24 -10.69
N PRO A 230 24.94 -14.17 -9.88
CA PRO A 230 25.79 -14.20 -8.68
C PRO A 230 25.36 -15.24 -7.63
N TYR A 231 24.14 -15.73 -7.69
CA TYR A 231 23.56 -16.66 -6.71
C TYR A 231 23.41 -18.10 -7.23
N LEU A 232 23.52 -18.31 -8.56
CA LEU A 232 23.45 -19.65 -9.14
C LEU A 232 24.56 -20.57 -8.60
N GLY A 233 24.19 -21.80 -8.25
CA GLY A 233 25.11 -22.78 -7.66
C GLY A 233 25.46 -22.54 -6.19
N LYS A 234 25.07 -21.42 -5.60
CA LYS A 234 25.22 -21.13 -4.16
C LYS A 234 23.97 -21.47 -3.35
N VAL A 235 22.81 -21.32 -3.98
CA VAL A 235 21.49 -21.64 -3.43
C VAL A 235 20.63 -22.32 -4.50
N GLU A 236 19.45 -22.82 -4.12
CA GLU A 236 18.49 -23.35 -5.07
C GLU A 236 18.09 -22.28 -6.10
N SER A 237 17.83 -22.71 -7.35
CA SER A 237 17.49 -21.79 -8.46
C SER A 237 16.35 -20.84 -8.15
N ARG A 238 15.34 -21.30 -7.41
CA ARG A 238 14.20 -20.46 -6.96
C ARG A 238 14.66 -19.35 -6.01
N ILE A 239 15.54 -19.65 -5.08
CA ILE A 239 16.10 -18.69 -4.13
C ILE A 239 17.06 -17.73 -4.85
N ALA A 240 17.85 -18.24 -5.81
CA ALA A 240 18.73 -17.40 -6.64
C ALA A 240 17.94 -16.33 -7.39
N LYS A 241 16.77 -16.66 -7.95
CA LYS A 241 15.86 -15.70 -8.59
C LYS A 241 15.30 -14.67 -7.59
N PHE A 242 14.88 -15.12 -6.41
CA PHE A 242 14.41 -14.26 -5.35
C PHE A 242 15.48 -13.28 -4.89
N PHE A 243 16.70 -13.75 -4.66
CA PHE A 243 17.86 -12.89 -4.32
C PHE A 243 18.25 -11.95 -5.47
N GLY A 244 18.08 -12.39 -6.72
CA GLY A 244 18.27 -11.54 -7.89
C GLY A 244 17.29 -10.36 -7.93
N MET A 245 16.05 -10.60 -7.57
CA MET A 245 15.06 -9.51 -7.47
C MET A 245 15.44 -8.51 -6.37
N ILE A 246 15.89 -8.98 -5.19
CA ILE A 246 16.37 -8.10 -4.11
C ILE A 246 17.63 -7.32 -4.54
N ALA A 247 18.57 -7.95 -5.25
CA ALA A 247 19.75 -7.27 -5.77
C ALA A 247 19.40 -6.16 -6.77
N SER A 248 18.34 -6.33 -7.57
CA SER A 248 17.81 -5.26 -8.43
C SER A 248 17.25 -4.08 -7.62
N ILE A 249 16.53 -4.36 -6.52
CA ILE A 249 16.05 -3.30 -5.62
C ILE A 249 17.26 -2.57 -5.01
N ASP A 250 18.27 -3.30 -4.55
CA ASP A 250 19.47 -2.73 -3.93
C ASP A 250 20.24 -1.79 -4.87
N GLU A 251 20.42 -2.18 -6.15
CA GLU A 251 21.04 -1.31 -7.16
C GLU A 251 20.24 -0.01 -7.32
N ASN A 252 18.91 -0.09 -7.39
CA ASN A 252 18.05 1.07 -7.52
C ASN A 252 17.99 1.93 -6.24
N MET A 253 18.09 1.33 -5.05
CA MET A 253 18.27 2.06 -3.80
C MET A 253 19.54 2.92 -3.82
N GLY A 254 20.65 2.36 -4.36
CA GLY A 254 21.87 3.12 -4.58
C GLY A 254 21.69 4.31 -5.52
N ARG A 255 20.96 4.12 -6.63
CA ARG A 255 20.64 5.21 -7.58
C ARG A 255 19.78 6.30 -6.93
N LEU A 256 18.75 5.92 -6.15
CA LEU A 256 17.89 6.86 -5.46
C LEU A 256 18.64 7.68 -4.41
N THR A 257 19.47 7.04 -3.57
CA THR A 257 20.24 7.77 -2.55
C THR A 257 21.28 8.69 -3.18
N ALA A 258 21.94 8.26 -4.28
CA ALA A 258 22.87 9.11 -5.04
C ALA A 258 22.16 10.34 -5.65
N LEU A 259 20.90 10.19 -6.10
CA LEU A 259 20.10 11.31 -6.57
C LEU A 259 19.83 12.34 -5.47
N LEU A 260 19.49 11.89 -4.25
CA LEU A 260 19.24 12.81 -3.14
C LEU A 260 20.50 13.60 -2.77
N ASP A 261 21.67 12.96 -2.83
CA ASP A 261 22.97 13.59 -2.64
C ASP A 261 23.25 14.61 -3.78
N GLU A 262 23.00 14.24 -5.05
CA GLU A 262 23.17 15.13 -6.24
C GLU A 262 22.29 16.39 -6.14
N LEU A 263 21.06 16.24 -5.63
CA LEU A 263 20.11 17.35 -5.46
C LEU A 263 20.31 18.15 -4.17
N GLU A 264 21.28 17.77 -3.34
CA GLU A 264 21.57 18.40 -2.04
C GLU A 264 20.37 18.41 -1.07
N ILE A 265 19.45 17.41 -1.19
CA ILE A 265 18.26 17.27 -0.34
C ILE A 265 18.32 16.05 0.59
N ALA A 266 19.42 15.31 0.58
CA ALA A 266 19.55 14.07 1.36
C ALA A 266 19.41 14.32 2.88
N ASP A 267 19.92 15.45 3.38
CA ASP A 267 19.88 15.79 4.81
C ASP A 267 18.49 16.24 5.25
N ASP A 268 17.76 16.93 4.38
CA ASP A 268 16.39 17.39 4.62
C ASP A 268 15.31 16.37 4.24
N THR A 269 15.69 15.11 4.03
CA THR A 269 14.78 14.03 3.67
C THR A 269 14.69 12.96 4.76
N ILE A 270 13.49 12.74 5.26
CA ILE A 270 13.16 11.57 6.10
C ILE A 270 13.05 10.38 5.17
N PHE A 271 14.00 9.46 5.28
CA PHE A 271 14.03 8.24 4.49
C PHE A 271 13.64 7.05 5.35
N VAL A 272 12.54 6.36 4.99
CA VAL A 272 12.05 5.16 5.65
C VAL A 272 12.16 3.98 4.69
N PHE A 273 12.78 2.89 5.16
CA PHE A 273 12.85 1.60 4.45
C PHE A 273 12.26 0.51 5.31
N LEU A 274 11.36 -0.31 4.74
CA LEU A 274 10.75 -1.45 5.43
C LEU A 274 10.32 -2.55 4.46
N GLY A 275 10.12 -3.78 4.99
CA GLY A 275 9.41 -4.86 4.31
C GLY A 275 7.91 -4.83 4.62
N ASP A 276 7.08 -5.45 3.77
CA ASP A 276 5.63 -5.53 4.00
C ASP A 276 5.18 -6.82 4.70
N ASN A 277 5.98 -7.87 4.69
CA ASN A 277 5.81 -9.11 5.45
C ASN A 277 7.12 -9.92 5.48
N GLY A 278 7.14 -11.01 6.23
CA GLY A 278 8.30 -11.89 6.28
C GLY A 278 8.67 -12.50 4.93
N THR A 279 9.90 -13.03 4.85
CA THR A 279 10.46 -13.62 3.62
C THR A 279 9.53 -14.65 2.97
N ALA A 280 9.43 -14.62 1.64
CA ALA A 280 8.68 -15.63 0.92
C ALA A 280 9.52 -16.87 0.54
N GLN A 281 10.86 -16.72 0.42
CA GLN A 281 11.75 -17.78 -0.11
C GLN A 281 13.08 -17.92 0.64
N GLY A 282 13.53 -16.88 1.37
CA GLY A 282 14.89 -16.81 1.93
C GLY A 282 15.09 -17.61 3.21
N GLU A 283 14.05 -18.08 3.86
CA GLU A 283 14.05 -18.66 5.22
C GLU A 283 14.99 -19.88 5.37
N THR A 284 15.16 -20.66 4.32
CA THR A 284 16.04 -21.84 4.32
C THR A 284 17.52 -21.50 4.22
N VAL A 285 17.86 -20.28 3.76
CA VAL A 285 19.23 -19.78 3.71
C VAL A 285 19.57 -19.04 4.99
N PHE A 286 18.74 -18.08 5.37
CA PHE A 286 18.92 -17.32 6.59
C PHE A 286 17.62 -16.62 7.00
N ASN A 287 17.21 -16.80 8.24
CA ASN A 287 16.02 -16.17 8.82
C ASN A 287 16.30 -15.50 10.17
N ALA A 288 17.54 -15.11 10.42
CA ALA A 288 17.98 -14.49 11.69
C ALA A 288 17.57 -15.28 12.95
N GLY A 289 17.53 -16.61 12.87
CA GLY A 289 17.11 -17.50 13.94
C GLY A 289 15.61 -17.60 14.19
N MET A 290 14.79 -16.84 13.45
CA MET A 290 13.33 -16.80 13.62
C MET A 290 12.64 -18.01 12.98
N ARG A 291 11.54 -18.45 13.58
CA ARG A 291 10.60 -19.42 13.02
C ARG A 291 9.61 -18.74 12.07
N GLY A 292 9.25 -19.46 11.00
CA GLY A 292 8.20 -19.03 10.08
C GLY A 292 8.71 -18.15 8.93
N LYS A 293 7.79 -17.79 8.08
CA LYS A 293 7.96 -16.96 6.89
C LYS A 293 6.62 -16.30 6.54
N LYS A 294 6.52 -15.56 5.45
CA LYS A 294 5.26 -15.00 4.94
C LYS A 294 4.06 -15.89 5.25
N ARG A 295 2.96 -15.35 5.75
CA ARG A 295 1.73 -16.02 6.21
C ARG A 295 1.83 -16.71 7.57
N SER A 296 3.00 -16.76 8.17
CA SER A 296 3.19 -17.34 9.51
C SER A 296 2.90 -16.32 10.61
N LEU A 297 2.39 -16.82 11.72
CA LEU A 297 2.14 -16.02 12.94
C LEU A 297 3.33 -16.05 13.92
N TYR A 298 4.42 -16.72 13.54
CA TYR A 298 5.70 -16.65 14.24
C TYR A 298 6.52 -15.48 13.69
N ASP A 299 7.47 -14.98 14.47
CA ASP A 299 8.21 -13.73 14.17
C ASP A 299 8.76 -13.67 12.73
N GLY A 300 9.23 -14.78 12.16
CA GLY A 300 9.68 -14.82 10.76
C GLY A 300 8.61 -14.49 9.71
N GLY A 301 7.33 -14.47 10.08
CA GLY A 301 6.24 -14.09 9.19
C GLY A 301 5.90 -12.61 9.17
N HIS A 302 6.26 -11.89 10.24
CA HIS A 302 5.81 -10.50 10.43
C HIS A 302 6.86 -9.56 11.07
N ARG A 303 8.02 -10.06 11.50
CA ARG A 303 9.15 -9.21 11.89
C ARG A 303 9.98 -8.89 10.65
N VAL A 304 10.12 -7.59 10.34
CA VAL A 304 10.78 -7.09 9.14
C VAL A 304 11.76 -5.97 9.47
N PRO A 305 12.69 -5.60 8.56
CA PRO A 305 13.52 -4.42 8.77
C PRO A 305 12.69 -3.15 8.78
N LEU A 306 13.05 -2.21 9.68
CA LEU A 306 12.64 -0.81 9.62
C LEU A 306 13.87 0.07 9.86
N PHE A 307 14.24 0.87 8.85
CA PHE A 307 15.30 1.86 8.91
C PHE A 307 14.70 3.25 8.76
N LEU A 308 15.11 4.19 9.61
CA LEU A 308 14.73 5.58 9.52
C LEU A 308 16.00 6.45 9.54
N ARG A 309 16.21 7.22 8.46
CA ARG A 309 17.34 8.14 8.30
C ARG A 309 16.81 9.56 8.10
N TRP A 310 17.33 10.50 8.88
CA TRP A 310 17.05 11.94 8.74
C TRP A 310 18.22 12.76 9.33
N PRO A 311 19.27 13.05 8.55
CA PRO A 311 20.48 13.69 9.08
C PRO A 311 20.27 15.10 9.67
N ALA A 312 19.44 15.94 9.05
CA ALA A 312 19.13 17.28 9.57
C ALA A 312 18.11 17.25 10.74
N GLY A 313 17.46 16.08 10.97
CA GLY A 313 16.49 15.94 12.05
C GLY A 313 17.14 15.62 13.39
N ASP A 314 16.48 16.03 14.45
CA ASP A 314 16.92 15.72 15.82
C ASP A 314 16.46 14.31 16.24
N ILE A 315 16.96 13.29 15.54
CA ILE A 315 16.64 11.86 15.82
C ILE A 315 17.86 11.09 16.36
N GLY A 316 18.98 11.78 16.57
CA GLY A 316 20.24 11.23 17.08
C GLY A 316 21.03 10.40 16.07
N ASP A 317 22.17 9.87 16.53
CA ASP A 317 23.08 9.06 15.73
C ASP A 317 22.47 7.70 15.33
N PRO A 318 22.97 7.06 14.26
CA PRO A 318 22.60 5.70 13.88
C PRO A 318 22.74 4.71 15.04
N ARG A 319 21.68 4.01 15.37
CA ARG A 319 21.60 3.05 16.51
C ARG A 319 20.50 2.04 16.33
N ASP A 320 20.53 1.00 17.13
CA ASP A 320 19.46 0.02 17.26
C ASP A 320 18.48 0.44 18.37
N ILE A 321 17.19 0.22 18.13
CA ILE A 321 16.09 0.36 19.09
C ILE A 321 15.35 -0.98 19.10
N ASP A 322 15.30 -1.63 20.25
CA ASP A 322 14.69 -2.97 20.44
C ASP A 322 13.25 -2.94 20.98
N ALA A 323 12.65 -1.75 21.02
CA ALA A 323 11.25 -1.61 21.44
C ALA A 323 10.30 -2.30 20.44
N LEU A 324 9.26 -2.96 20.98
CA LEU A 324 8.18 -3.56 20.20
C LEU A 324 7.38 -2.46 19.48
N THR A 325 7.48 -2.44 18.16
CA THR A 325 6.87 -1.43 17.29
C THR A 325 6.18 -2.08 16.09
N HIS A 326 5.29 -1.33 15.41
CA HIS A 326 4.44 -1.87 14.36
C HIS A 326 4.24 -0.91 13.19
N ALA A 327 3.83 -1.43 12.02
CA ALA A 327 3.57 -0.63 10.82
C ALA A 327 2.63 0.56 11.05
N GLN A 328 1.64 0.41 11.92
CA GLN A 328 0.68 1.48 12.26
C GLN A 328 1.30 2.66 13.01
N ASP A 329 2.53 2.50 13.56
CA ASP A 329 3.26 3.56 14.27
C ASP A 329 3.96 4.53 13.31
N VAL A 330 4.20 4.13 12.07
CA VAL A 330 4.98 4.91 11.10
C VAL A 330 4.28 6.22 10.76
N LEU A 331 2.97 6.19 10.46
CA LEU A 331 2.23 7.41 10.13
C LEU A 331 2.22 8.44 11.26
N PRO A 332 1.79 8.14 12.51
CA PRO A 332 1.84 9.12 13.59
C PRO A 332 3.29 9.61 13.88
N THR A 333 4.30 8.75 13.70
CA THR A 333 5.70 9.15 13.83
C THR A 333 6.09 10.18 12.77
N LEU A 334 5.78 9.96 11.50
CA LEU A 334 6.07 10.89 10.42
C LEU A 334 5.35 12.24 10.62
N LEU A 335 4.11 12.23 11.12
CA LEU A 335 3.37 13.45 11.44
C LEU A 335 4.08 14.28 12.52
N ASP A 336 4.52 13.66 13.60
CA ASP A 336 5.25 14.34 14.67
C ASP A 336 6.63 14.85 14.23
N LEU A 337 7.36 14.07 13.41
CA LEU A 337 8.67 14.48 12.91
C LEU A 337 8.57 15.67 11.94
N THR A 338 7.52 15.70 11.11
CA THR A 338 7.33 16.77 10.11
C THR A 338 6.51 17.94 10.63
N GLY A 339 5.91 17.85 11.82
CA GLY A 339 4.98 18.84 12.35
C GLY A 339 3.65 18.93 11.60
N VAL A 340 3.34 17.95 10.76
CA VAL A 340 2.08 17.88 10.01
C VAL A 340 0.96 17.49 10.96
N GLN A 341 -0.10 18.29 11.00
CA GLN A 341 -1.26 18.02 11.84
C GLN A 341 -2.23 17.06 11.15
N ALA A 342 -2.61 16.01 11.84
CA ALA A 342 -3.69 15.13 11.38
C ALA A 342 -5.03 15.87 11.45
N PRO A 343 -5.97 15.59 10.53
CA PRO A 343 -7.34 16.10 10.65
C PRO A 343 -8.01 15.55 11.91
N ALA A 344 -8.95 16.30 12.49
CA ALA A 344 -9.66 15.90 13.71
C ALA A 344 -10.41 14.54 13.58
N SER A 345 -10.71 14.13 12.36
CA SER A 345 -11.32 12.83 12.06
C SER A 345 -10.34 11.66 12.06
N ALA A 346 -9.03 11.94 12.05
CA ALA A 346 -8.01 10.89 12.09
C ALA A 346 -7.89 10.37 13.54
N ALA A 347 -8.05 9.07 13.69
CA ALA A 347 -7.72 8.36 14.91
C ALA A 347 -6.68 7.29 14.54
N PHE A 348 -5.68 7.10 15.38
CA PHE A 348 -4.62 6.12 15.15
C PHE A 348 -4.63 5.06 16.25
N ASP A 349 -4.43 3.79 15.86
CA ASP A 349 -4.14 2.70 16.80
C ASP A 349 -2.63 2.61 17.06
N GLY A 350 -1.84 3.16 16.12
CA GLY A 350 -0.42 3.35 16.27
C GLY A 350 -0.07 4.51 17.21
N VAL A 351 1.14 4.50 17.71
CA VAL A 351 1.72 5.58 18.54
C VAL A 351 2.88 6.24 17.81
N SER A 352 3.12 7.52 18.07
CA SER A 352 4.33 8.17 17.57
C SER A 352 5.56 7.63 18.28
N LEU A 353 6.58 7.28 17.49
CA LEU A 353 7.91 6.88 17.98
C LEU A 353 8.88 8.06 18.04
N ALA A 354 8.42 9.30 17.76
CA ALA A 354 9.25 10.49 17.78
C ALA A 354 9.92 10.74 19.14
N PRO A 355 9.26 10.53 20.31
CA PRO A 355 9.93 10.64 21.60
C PRO A 355 11.09 9.63 21.74
N LEU A 356 10.87 8.38 21.33
CA LEU A 356 11.89 7.32 21.35
C LEU A 356 13.08 7.65 20.43
N LEU A 357 12.80 8.25 19.28
CA LEU A 357 13.83 8.70 18.34
C LEU A 357 14.64 9.88 18.88
N LYS A 358 13.99 10.91 19.47
CA LYS A 358 14.62 12.17 19.89
C LYS A 358 15.31 12.06 21.24
N THR A 359 14.66 11.45 22.22
CA THR A 359 15.15 11.40 23.61
C THR A 359 15.59 10.01 24.05
N GLY A 360 15.21 8.97 23.31
CA GLY A 360 15.38 7.58 23.73
C GLY A 360 14.41 7.13 24.84
N GLU A 361 13.47 8.00 25.24
CA GLU A 361 12.57 7.78 26.37
C GLU A 361 11.12 7.69 25.90
N GLN A 362 10.57 6.48 25.90
CA GLN A 362 9.14 6.21 25.71
C GLN A 362 8.82 4.85 26.34
N ASP A 363 7.91 4.83 27.29
CA ASP A 363 7.49 3.57 27.91
C ASP A 363 6.43 2.88 27.04
N LEU A 364 6.85 1.81 26.37
CA LEU A 364 6.01 0.92 25.60
C LEU A 364 5.86 -0.47 26.25
N SER A 365 6.31 -0.64 27.51
CA SER A 365 6.41 -1.92 28.19
C SER A 365 5.06 -2.65 28.41
N GLU A 366 3.98 -1.88 28.57
CA GLU A 366 2.62 -2.45 28.74
C GLU A 366 1.85 -2.60 27.42
N ARG A 367 2.44 -2.15 26.31
CA ARG A 367 1.80 -2.21 25.01
C ARG A 367 1.69 -3.64 24.49
N MET A 368 0.50 -4.03 24.08
CA MET A 368 0.25 -5.27 23.36
C MET A 368 -0.20 -4.97 21.92
N LEU A 369 0.31 -5.73 20.98
CA LEU A 369 -0.04 -5.66 19.56
C LEU A 369 -0.66 -6.98 19.12
N VAL A 370 -1.65 -6.89 18.25
CA VAL A 370 -2.32 -8.06 17.69
C VAL A 370 -2.06 -8.10 16.19
N THR A 371 -1.72 -9.27 15.67
CA THR A 371 -1.79 -9.55 14.24
C THR A 371 -2.77 -10.69 14.00
N GLN A 372 -3.71 -10.47 13.10
CA GLN A 372 -4.72 -11.44 12.67
C GLN A 372 -4.66 -11.54 11.16
N TYR A 373 -4.65 -12.76 10.62
CA TYR A 373 -4.62 -12.97 9.19
C TYR A 373 -5.59 -14.06 8.75
N GLY A 374 -6.46 -13.73 7.80
CA GLY A 374 -7.40 -14.68 7.22
C GLY A 374 -8.49 -14.01 6.39
N GLY A 375 -8.97 -14.68 5.34
CA GLY A 375 -10.13 -14.23 4.55
C GLY A 375 -11.47 -14.48 5.26
N ILE A 376 -11.47 -15.39 6.23
CA ILE A 376 -12.59 -15.72 7.12
C ILE A 376 -12.04 -15.64 8.54
N PHE A 377 -12.69 -14.84 9.38
CA PHE A 377 -12.26 -14.63 10.75
C PHE A 377 -12.88 -15.65 11.71
N GLU A 378 -12.02 -16.23 12.53
CA GLU A 378 -12.41 -17.14 13.62
C GLU A 378 -11.59 -16.76 14.86
N LYS A 379 -12.27 -16.60 16.01
CA LYS A 379 -11.64 -16.16 17.25
C LYS A 379 -10.53 -17.14 17.67
N HIS A 380 -9.35 -16.63 18.03
CA HIS A 380 -8.15 -17.40 18.38
C HIS A 380 -7.59 -18.29 17.26
N ARG A 381 -7.92 -18.01 16.02
CA ARG A 381 -7.34 -18.70 14.88
C ARG A 381 -6.64 -17.68 13.97
N ASP A 382 -5.48 -18.07 13.45
CA ASP A 382 -4.66 -17.23 12.58
C ASP A 382 -4.34 -15.87 13.21
N ALA A 383 -4.07 -15.85 14.53
CA ALA A 383 -3.80 -14.68 15.34
C ALA A 383 -2.56 -14.83 16.22
N ALA A 384 -1.81 -13.76 16.41
CA ALA A 384 -0.76 -13.67 17.41
C ALA A 384 -0.89 -12.37 18.22
N VAL A 385 -0.64 -12.46 19.53
CA VAL A 385 -0.48 -11.30 20.40
C VAL A 385 0.99 -11.15 20.73
N MET A 386 1.51 -9.93 20.64
CA MET A 386 2.88 -9.58 20.97
C MET A 386 2.86 -8.65 22.19
N TRP A 387 3.65 -8.95 23.20
CA TRP A 387 3.82 -8.12 24.38
C TRP A 387 5.28 -8.16 24.82
N ASN A 388 6.01 -7.09 24.56
CA ASN A 388 7.43 -7.08 24.86
C ASN A 388 8.11 -8.33 24.22
N LYS A 389 8.80 -9.16 25.02
CA LYS A 389 9.42 -10.41 24.57
C LYS A 389 8.46 -11.59 24.42
N TRP A 390 7.18 -11.45 24.74
CA TRP A 390 6.21 -12.52 24.71
C TRP A 390 5.45 -12.56 23.39
N ARG A 391 5.25 -13.78 22.89
CA ARG A 391 4.41 -14.06 21.69
C ARG A 391 3.40 -15.13 22.03
N LEU A 392 2.11 -14.81 22.02
CA LEU A 392 1.00 -15.77 22.19
C LEU A 392 0.38 -16.07 20.84
N VAL A 393 0.60 -17.28 20.33
CA VAL A 393 0.11 -17.73 19.02
C VAL A 393 -1.18 -18.52 19.17
N ASN A 394 -2.21 -18.13 18.41
CA ASN A 394 -3.55 -18.74 18.40
C ASN A 394 -4.19 -18.88 19.80
N GLY A 395 -3.76 -18.06 20.77
CA GLY A 395 -4.19 -18.17 22.15
C GLY A 395 -3.77 -19.49 22.86
N LYS A 396 -2.88 -20.28 22.24
CA LYS A 396 -2.53 -21.66 22.67
C LYS A 396 -1.06 -21.87 23.00
N GLU A 397 -0.16 -21.17 22.34
CA GLU A 397 1.29 -21.33 22.47
C GLU A 397 1.90 -20.02 22.94
N LEU A 398 2.71 -20.04 24.01
CA LEU A 398 3.42 -18.86 24.53
C LEU A 398 4.92 -19.03 24.37
N TYR A 399 5.61 -18.02 23.83
CA TYR A 399 7.04 -18.01 23.61
C TYR A 399 7.72 -16.80 24.24
N ASP A 400 8.92 -16.99 24.80
CA ASP A 400 9.85 -15.93 25.25
C ASP A 400 10.90 -15.75 24.14
N VAL A 401 10.66 -14.85 23.17
CA VAL A 401 11.56 -14.66 22.03
C VAL A 401 12.91 -14.02 22.40
N GLY A 402 13.01 -13.43 23.58
CA GLY A 402 14.30 -12.97 24.12
C GLY A 402 15.26 -14.11 24.47
N LYS A 403 14.73 -15.29 24.76
CA LYS A 403 15.51 -16.51 25.06
C LYS A 403 15.42 -17.56 23.97
N ASP A 404 14.34 -17.58 23.24
CA ASP A 404 14.02 -18.54 22.17
C ASP A 404 13.47 -17.82 20.94
N PRO A 405 14.33 -17.11 20.18
CA PRO A 405 13.93 -16.43 18.95
C PRO A 405 13.35 -17.39 17.90
N GLY A 406 13.69 -18.67 17.98
CA GLY A 406 13.15 -19.73 17.12
C GLY A 406 11.76 -20.21 17.51
N GLN A 407 11.18 -19.74 18.62
CA GLN A 407 9.85 -20.12 19.08
C GLN A 407 9.65 -21.65 19.06
N THR A 408 10.60 -22.37 19.66
CA THR A 408 10.67 -23.85 19.65
C THR A 408 10.10 -24.46 20.93
N ARG A 409 10.07 -23.66 22.03
CA ARG A 409 9.63 -24.12 23.35
C ARG A 409 8.40 -23.33 23.82
N ASP A 410 7.25 -23.99 23.85
CA ASP A 410 6.04 -23.44 24.47
C ASP A 410 6.22 -23.38 26.00
N VAL A 411 6.17 -22.16 26.55
CA VAL A 411 6.34 -21.88 28.00
C VAL A 411 5.03 -21.49 28.67
N ARG A 412 3.89 -21.69 28.05
CA ARG A 412 2.56 -21.29 28.56
C ARG A 412 2.26 -21.88 29.96
N GLU A 413 2.66 -23.13 30.22
CA GLU A 413 2.45 -23.76 31.52
C GLU A 413 3.37 -23.18 32.60
N GLU A 414 4.52 -22.62 32.23
CA GLU A 414 5.46 -21.95 33.15
C GLU A 414 5.03 -20.52 33.48
N PHE A 415 4.32 -19.84 32.53
CA PHE A 415 3.87 -18.46 32.65
C PHE A 415 2.35 -18.32 32.39
N PRO A 416 1.49 -19.01 33.16
CA PRO A 416 0.04 -19.07 32.91
C PRO A 416 -0.63 -17.69 33.03
N ASP A 417 -0.17 -16.82 33.94
CA ASP A 417 -0.72 -15.47 34.14
C ASP A 417 -0.40 -14.57 32.95
N THR A 418 0.81 -14.66 32.39
CA THR A 418 1.20 -13.95 31.17
C THR A 418 0.30 -14.35 29.99
N ALA A 419 0.14 -15.64 29.78
CA ALA A 419 -0.73 -16.15 28.72
C ALA A 419 -2.20 -15.73 28.91
N ALA A 420 -2.70 -15.72 30.15
CA ALA A 420 -4.05 -15.27 30.46
C ALA A 420 -4.25 -13.78 30.20
N LYS A 421 -3.27 -12.93 30.61
CA LYS A 421 -3.31 -11.46 30.34
C LYS A 421 -3.32 -11.18 28.84
N MET A 422 -2.46 -11.83 28.06
CA MET A 422 -2.40 -11.66 26.61
C MET A 422 -3.67 -12.17 25.90
N ARG A 423 -4.25 -13.26 26.38
CA ARG A 423 -5.52 -13.77 25.85
C ARG A 423 -6.68 -12.82 26.14
N ALA A 424 -6.75 -12.25 27.35
CA ALA A 424 -7.77 -11.27 27.71
C ALA A 424 -7.67 -9.99 26.85
N HIS A 425 -6.45 -9.53 26.56
CA HIS A 425 -6.23 -8.43 25.63
C HIS A 425 -6.74 -8.75 24.22
N TYR A 426 -6.44 -9.95 23.70
CA TYR A 426 -6.95 -10.40 22.41
C TYR A 426 -8.48 -10.47 22.38
N ASP A 427 -9.11 -10.98 23.46
CA ASP A 427 -10.55 -11.10 23.55
C ASP A 427 -11.24 -9.72 23.49
N GLN A 428 -10.69 -8.73 24.20
CA GLN A 428 -11.16 -7.35 24.13
C GLN A 428 -10.97 -6.75 22.73
N TRP A 429 -9.78 -6.86 22.14
CA TRP A 429 -9.48 -6.40 20.79
C TRP A 429 -10.43 -7.01 19.74
N TRP A 430 -10.70 -8.33 19.87
CA TRP A 430 -11.62 -9.03 19.00
C TRP A 430 -13.05 -8.49 19.11
N ASP A 431 -13.56 -8.36 20.31
CA ASP A 431 -14.94 -7.93 20.56
C ASP A 431 -15.16 -6.46 20.11
N GLU A 432 -14.12 -5.63 20.14
CA GLU A 432 -14.15 -4.23 19.66
C GLU A 432 -14.13 -4.14 18.14
N LEU A 433 -13.29 -4.92 17.43
CA LEU A 433 -13.05 -4.72 16.01
C LEU A 433 -13.88 -5.62 15.08
N MET A 434 -14.28 -6.81 15.50
CA MET A 434 -15.00 -7.76 14.64
C MET A 434 -16.32 -7.26 14.09
N PRO A 435 -17.15 -6.49 14.80
CA PRO A 435 -18.37 -5.92 14.20
C PRO A 435 -18.12 -5.08 12.94
N ALA A 436 -16.99 -4.39 12.90
CA ALA A 436 -16.56 -3.62 11.73
C ALA A 436 -15.99 -4.50 10.60
N ALA A 437 -15.35 -5.62 10.94
CA ALA A 437 -14.72 -6.53 9.99
C ALA A 437 -15.71 -7.28 9.08
N GLU A 438 -16.96 -7.46 9.52
CA GLU A 438 -17.98 -8.20 8.75
C GLU A 438 -18.46 -7.44 7.52
N ALA A 439 -18.36 -6.10 7.51
CA ALA A 439 -18.81 -5.26 6.41
C ALA A 439 -17.79 -5.22 5.26
N TYR A 440 -18.26 -5.50 4.04
CA TYR A 440 -17.48 -5.27 2.82
C TYR A 440 -17.57 -3.83 2.35
N GLN A 441 -16.46 -3.28 1.86
CA GLN A 441 -16.46 -1.94 1.26
C GLN A 441 -17.10 -1.98 -0.13
N PRO A 442 -18.15 -1.18 -0.40
CA PRO A 442 -18.78 -1.20 -1.72
C PRO A 442 -17.97 -0.40 -2.73
N ILE A 443 -17.72 -0.99 -3.91
CA ILE A 443 -17.13 -0.30 -5.05
C ILE A 443 -18.17 0.64 -5.66
N VAL A 444 -17.80 1.90 -5.91
CA VAL A 444 -18.73 2.89 -6.47
C VAL A 444 -18.84 2.73 -7.98
N VAL A 445 -20.06 2.68 -8.48
CA VAL A 445 -20.35 2.60 -9.92
C VAL A 445 -21.16 3.79 -10.40
N GLY A 446 -20.90 4.27 -11.62
CA GLY A 446 -21.57 5.40 -12.22
C GLY A 446 -21.10 6.77 -11.71
N ALA A 447 -19.96 6.81 -11.02
CA ALA A 447 -19.30 8.03 -10.56
C ALA A 447 -18.68 8.80 -11.73
N GLY A 448 -18.63 10.14 -11.62
CA GLY A 448 -17.90 10.95 -12.60
C GLY A 448 -16.38 10.74 -12.56
N ALA A 449 -15.86 10.25 -11.43
CA ALA A 449 -14.44 9.96 -11.26
C ALA A 449 -13.99 8.68 -11.98
N GLU A 450 -14.91 7.70 -12.14
CA GLU A 450 -14.67 6.44 -12.85
C GLU A 450 -15.98 5.94 -13.49
N ASN A 451 -16.07 6.07 -14.81
CA ASN A 451 -17.15 5.51 -15.63
C ASN A 451 -16.63 5.24 -17.04
N PRO A 452 -16.53 3.99 -17.47
CA PRO A 452 -16.97 2.77 -16.79
C PRO A 452 -16.07 2.34 -15.62
N THR A 453 -16.65 1.61 -14.65
CA THR A 453 -15.94 0.94 -13.56
C THR A 453 -15.63 -0.50 -13.96
N ARG A 454 -14.36 -0.93 -13.82
CA ARG A 454 -13.90 -2.28 -14.18
C ARG A 454 -13.67 -3.13 -12.95
N LEU A 455 -14.55 -4.09 -12.71
CA LEU A 455 -14.49 -5.03 -11.60
C LEU A 455 -13.70 -6.28 -12.01
N SER A 456 -12.95 -6.85 -11.08
CA SER A 456 -12.29 -8.14 -11.25
C SER A 456 -12.71 -9.13 -10.16
N ALA A 457 -12.48 -10.43 -10.40
CA ALA A 457 -12.79 -11.47 -9.43
C ALA A 457 -11.93 -11.38 -8.14
N SER A 458 -10.86 -10.60 -8.13
CA SER A 458 -10.07 -10.33 -6.92
C SER A 458 -10.91 -9.71 -5.81
N ASP A 459 -11.96 -8.96 -6.17
CA ASP A 459 -12.86 -8.26 -5.24
C ASP A 459 -14.18 -9.00 -4.97
N TRP A 460 -14.30 -10.28 -5.36
CA TRP A 460 -15.44 -11.09 -4.97
C TRP A 460 -15.50 -11.27 -3.45
N ASN A 461 -16.62 -10.93 -2.85
CA ASN A 461 -16.81 -11.06 -1.41
C ASN A 461 -16.83 -12.53 -1.01
N GLY A 462 -15.91 -12.91 -0.12
CA GLY A 462 -15.85 -14.25 0.46
C GLY A 462 -15.40 -15.38 -0.48
N VAL A 463 -15.06 -15.08 -1.76
CA VAL A 463 -14.60 -16.09 -2.73
C VAL A 463 -13.20 -15.74 -3.24
N TYR A 464 -12.26 -16.65 -3.04
CA TYR A 464 -10.86 -16.47 -3.41
C TYR A 464 -10.65 -16.74 -4.91
N CYS A 465 -10.35 -15.71 -5.68
CA CYS A 465 -9.92 -15.80 -7.08
C CYS A 465 -9.18 -14.54 -7.49
N ASP A 466 -7.87 -14.48 -7.26
CA ASP A 466 -7.05 -13.27 -7.47
C ASP A 466 -5.86 -13.46 -8.42
N ASN A 467 -5.66 -14.66 -8.94
CA ASN A 467 -4.48 -15.02 -9.72
C ASN A 467 -4.82 -15.65 -11.08
N PRO A 468 -3.92 -15.58 -12.05
CA PRO A 468 -4.17 -16.08 -13.41
C PRO A 468 -4.50 -17.58 -13.46
N GLY A 469 -4.08 -18.38 -12.49
CA GLY A 469 -4.40 -19.80 -12.40
C GLY A 469 -5.89 -20.06 -12.22
N CYS A 470 -6.60 -19.20 -11.53
CA CYS A 470 -8.05 -19.25 -11.33
C CYS A 470 -8.79 -19.14 -12.67
N VAL A 471 -8.48 -18.09 -13.45
CA VAL A 471 -9.14 -17.80 -14.74
C VAL A 471 -8.70 -18.79 -15.83
N ARG A 472 -7.38 -19.06 -15.92
CA ARG A 472 -6.80 -19.99 -16.91
C ARG A 472 -7.22 -21.42 -16.63
N GLY A 473 -7.33 -21.81 -15.37
CA GLY A 473 -7.83 -23.10 -14.95
C GLY A 473 -9.33 -23.32 -15.19
N GLY A 474 -10.10 -22.24 -15.39
CA GLY A 474 -11.55 -22.30 -15.54
C GLY A 474 -12.21 -22.90 -14.30
N GLN A 475 -11.91 -22.35 -13.13
CA GLN A 475 -12.49 -22.81 -11.87
C GLN A 475 -13.98 -22.46 -11.83
N ALA A 476 -14.81 -23.42 -11.42
CA ALA A 476 -16.26 -23.25 -11.28
C ALA A 476 -16.59 -22.45 -10.01
N LEU A 477 -16.14 -21.19 -9.98
CA LEU A 477 -16.33 -20.24 -8.88
C LEU A 477 -17.11 -19.02 -9.34
N SER A 478 -17.93 -18.47 -8.46
CA SER A 478 -18.61 -17.18 -8.65
C SER A 478 -18.85 -16.56 -7.30
N GLY A 479 -18.34 -15.34 -7.10
CA GLY A 479 -18.56 -14.54 -5.91
C GLY A 479 -19.33 -13.25 -6.23
N PRO A 480 -20.04 -12.67 -5.26
CA PRO A 480 -20.67 -11.37 -5.42
C PRO A 480 -19.67 -10.24 -5.20
N TRP A 481 -19.86 -9.10 -5.86
CA TRP A 481 -19.29 -7.81 -5.50
C TRP A 481 -20.30 -7.01 -4.68
N SER A 482 -19.85 -6.26 -3.68
CA SER A 482 -20.61 -5.14 -3.12
C SER A 482 -20.40 -3.92 -4.00
N ILE A 483 -21.47 -3.36 -4.55
CA ILE A 483 -21.41 -2.12 -5.33
C ILE A 483 -22.31 -1.05 -4.71
N ARG A 484 -21.91 0.22 -4.82
CA ARG A 484 -22.73 1.39 -4.51
C ARG A 484 -23.02 2.13 -5.80
N VAL A 485 -24.29 2.10 -6.22
CA VAL A 485 -24.78 2.93 -7.33
C VAL A 485 -24.80 4.38 -6.85
N GLU A 486 -24.00 5.27 -7.49
CA GLU A 486 -23.90 6.67 -7.06
C GLU A 486 -25.06 7.52 -7.61
N ARG A 487 -25.45 7.28 -8.85
CA ARG A 487 -26.48 8.09 -9.55
C ARG A 487 -27.52 7.22 -10.21
N PRO A 488 -28.80 7.65 -10.26
CA PRO A 488 -29.84 6.91 -10.97
C PRO A 488 -29.59 6.93 -12.48
N GLY A 489 -30.12 5.93 -13.20
CA GLY A 489 -30.12 5.88 -14.64
C GLY A 489 -29.92 4.49 -15.22
N ARG A 490 -29.78 4.45 -16.55
CA ARG A 490 -29.53 3.22 -17.29
C ARG A 490 -28.07 2.82 -17.20
N TYR A 491 -27.85 1.56 -16.84
CA TYR A 491 -26.52 0.97 -16.68
C TYR A 491 -26.33 -0.19 -17.64
N ARG A 492 -25.13 -0.27 -18.22
CA ARG A 492 -24.66 -1.39 -19.04
C ARG A 492 -23.65 -2.21 -18.25
N PHE A 493 -23.80 -3.53 -18.32
CA PHE A 493 -22.95 -4.53 -17.69
C PHE A 493 -22.35 -5.42 -18.76
N SER A 494 -21.03 -5.32 -18.99
CA SER A 494 -20.29 -6.15 -19.93
C SER A 494 -19.55 -7.25 -19.15
N LEU A 495 -20.08 -8.47 -19.24
CA LEU A 495 -19.54 -9.65 -18.57
C LEU A 495 -18.49 -10.31 -19.46
N ARG A 496 -17.32 -10.57 -18.95
CA ARG A 496 -16.21 -11.19 -19.67
C ARG A 496 -15.56 -12.30 -18.84
N ARG A 497 -15.09 -13.35 -19.52
CA ARG A 497 -14.17 -14.32 -18.93
C ARG A 497 -12.73 -13.81 -18.96
N TRP A 498 -12.30 -13.21 -20.06
CA TRP A 498 -10.99 -12.62 -20.29
C TRP A 498 -11.09 -11.11 -20.29
N PRO A 499 -10.05 -10.37 -19.89
CA PRO A 499 -10.12 -8.91 -19.91
C PRO A 499 -10.21 -8.40 -21.36
N LYS A 500 -10.78 -7.21 -21.53
CA LYS A 500 -11.12 -6.61 -22.83
C LYS A 500 -9.94 -6.54 -23.79
N GLU A 501 -8.77 -6.16 -23.28
CA GLU A 501 -7.54 -6.01 -24.05
C GLU A 501 -6.99 -7.33 -24.60
N SER A 502 -7.41 -8.47 -24.07
CA SER A 502 -7.01 -9.78 -24.59
C SER A 502 -7.59 -10.10 -25.96
N GLY A 503 -8.75 -9.52 -26.32
CA GLY A 503 -9.48 -9.83 -27.55
C GLY A 503 -10.00 -11.26 -27.66
N LEU A 504 -9.90 -12.08 -26.60
CA LEU A 504 -10.28 -13.49 -26.62
C LEU A 504 -11.79 -13.68 -26.50
N ALA A 505 -12.34 -14.65 -27.23
CA ALA A 505 -13.71 -15.12 -27.02
C ALA A 505 -13.82 -15.80 -25.63
N MET A 506 -14.98 -15.69 -24.98
CA MET A 506 -15.19 -16.23 -23.63
C MET A 506 -15.02 -17.75 -23.54
N ARG A 507 -15.27 -18.46 -24.62
CA ARG A 507 -15.14 -19.93 -24.72
C ARG A 507 -13.71 -20.39 -24.99
N ASP A 508 -12.87 -19.51 -25.55
CA ASP A 508 -11.53 -19.85 -25.99
C ASP A 508 -10.54 -19.98 -24.82
N PRO A 509 -9.51 -20.81 -24.98
CA PRO A 509 -8.39 -20.85 -24.06
C PRO A 509 -7.47 -19.64 -24.31
N ALA A 510 -6.98 -18.98 -23.26
CA ALA A 510 -5.89 -18.04 -23.45
C ALA A 510 -4.61 -18.76 -23.88
N PRO A 511 -3.82 -18.18 -24.80
CA PRO A 511 -2.52 -18.72 -25.15
C PRO A 511 -1.58 -18.74 -23.93
N PRO A 512 -0.54 -19.59 -23.90
CA PRO A 512 0.47 -19.50 -22.85
C PRO A 512 1.16 -18.14 -22.95
N LEU A 513 1.41 -17.50 -21.81
CA LEU A 513 2.31 -16.36 -21.74
C LEU A 513 3.74 -16.89 -21.76
N LYS A 514 4.58 -16.38 -22.65
CA LYS A 514 6.00 -16.72 -22.76
C LYS A 514 6.80 -15.44 -22.61
N GLY A 515 7.23 -15.17 -21.38
CA GLY A 515 8.17 -14.10 -21.07
C GLY A 515 9.62 -14.60 -21.13
N GLU A 516 10.57 -13.68 -21.12
CA GLU A 516 12.01 -13.98 -21.19
C GLU A 516 12.49 -14.83 -20.00
N TYR A 517 11.94 -14.58 -18.82
CA TYR A 517 12.39 -15.22 -17.57
C TYR A 517 11.36 -16.19 -16.97
N GLY A 518 10.22 -16.37 -17.62
CA GLY A 518 9.15 -17.25 -17.15
C GLY A 518 7.90 -17.18 -18.00
N GLY A 519 6.79 -17.72 -17.52
CA GLY A 519 5.54 -17.68 -18.27
C GLY A 519 4.35 -18.27 -17.51
N LEU A 520 3.19 -18.20 -18.13
CA LEU A 520 1.95 -18.79 -17.63
C LEU A 520 1.49 -19.89 -18.58
N MET A 521 0.93 -20.96 -18.02
CA MET A 521 0.36 -22.06 -18.81
C MET A 521 -0.83 -21.58 -19.66
N ALA A 522 -1.11 -22.30 -20.74
CA ALA A 522 -2.31 -22.07 -21.54
C ALA A 522 -3.59 -22.17 -20.68
N GLY A 523 -4.59 -21.39 -21.01
CA GLY A 523 -5.91 -21.50 -20.43
C GLY A 523 -6.68 -22.72 -20.96
N LYS A 524 -7.76 -23.11 -20.28
CA LYS A 524 -8.71 -24.12 -20.75
C LYS A 524 -9.82 -23.48 -21.57
N ALA A 525 -10.34 -24.16 -22.60
CA ALA A 525 -11.60 -23.83 -23.23
C ALA A 525 -12.77 -24.16 -22.27
N LEU A 526 -13.82 -23.34 -22.28
CA LEU A 526 -15.04 -23.59 -21.50
C LEU A 526 -16.27 -23.60 -22.44
N PRO A 527 -17.17 -24.60 -22.35
CA PRO A 527 -18.35 -24.70 -23.20
C PRO A 527 -19.49 -23.78 -22.73
N ILE A 528 -19.19 -22.48 -22.58
CA ILE A 528 -20.13 -21.46 -22.10
C ILE A 528 -21.25 -21.30 -23.15
N THR A 529 -22.49 -21.44 -22.73
CA THR A 529 -23.67 -21.27 -23.61
C THR A 529 -24.66 -20.26 -23.07
N GLN A 530 -24.57 -19.94 -21.80
CA GLN A 530 -25.47 -18.99 -21.11
C GLN A 530 -24.68 -18.11 -20.14
N ALA A 531 -25.14 -16.88 -20.01
CA ALA A 531 -24.72 -15.96 -18.97
C ALA A 531 -25.91 -15.54 -18.11
N ARG A 532 -25.67 -15.38 -16.82
CA ARG A 532 -26.64 -14.89 -15.83
C ARG A 532 -26.01 -13.76 -15.03
N LEU A 533 -26.79 -12.72 -14.78
CA LEU A 533 -26.42 -11.58 -13.97
C LEU A 533 -27.51 -11.30 -12.93
N ARG A 534 -27.13 -11.10 -11.67
CA ARG A 534 -28.04 -10.69 -10.58
C ARG A 534 -27.54 -9.40 -9.96
N ILE A 535 -28.45 -8.43 -9.83
CA ILE A 535 -28.18 -7.11 -9.25
C ILE A 535 -29.28 -6.86 -8.20
N GLY A 536 -28.97 -7.08 -6.92
CA GLY A 536 -29.99 -7.15 -5.87
C GLY A 536 -31.04 -8.20 -6.22
N GLU A 537 -32.30 -7.77 -6.40
CA GLU A 537 -33.44 -8.65 -6.74
C GLU A 537 -33.61 -8.85 -8.26
N VAL A 538 -32.90 -8.09 -9.10
CA VAL A 538 -33.02 -8.19 -10.56
C VAL A 538 -32.16 -9.32 -11.09
N GLU A 539 -32.74 -10.28 -11.79
CA GLU A 539 -32.01 -11.35 -12.46
C GLU A 539 -32.22 -11.29 -13.99
N LEU A 540 -31.12 -11.30 -14.73
CA LEU A 540 -31.08 -11.25 -16.19
C LEU A 540 -30.34 -12.47 -16.74
N ARG A 541 -30.79 -12.99 -17.89
CA ARG A 541 -30.19 -14.15 -18.56
C ARG A 541 -30.08 -13.92 -20.07
N GLN A 542 -28.99 -14.41 -20.65
CA GLN A 542 -28.75 -14.32 -22.10
C GLN A 542 -27.96 -15.53 -22.60
N ARG A 543 -28.18 -15.92 -23.85
CA ARG A 543 -27.36 -16.93 -24.54
C ARG A 543 -26.01 -16.35 -24.92
N VAL A 544 -25.01 -17.23 -24.97
CA VAL A 544 -23.63 -16.92 -25.37
C VAL A 544 -23.33 -17.66 -26.68
N SER A 545 -22.92 -16.95 -27.73
CA SER A 545 -22.45 -17.49 -28.98
C SER A 545 -20.98 -17.87 -28.97
N GLY A 546 -20.52 -18.63 -29.97
CA GLY A 546 -19.14 -19.15 -29.98
C GLY A 546 -18.06 -18.08 -29.93
N ASP A 547 -18.24 -16.99 -30.66
CA ASP A 547 -17.24 -15.93 -30.85
C ASP A 547 -17.43 -14.72 -29.90
N ASP A 548 -18.40 -14.80 -28.98
CA ASP A 548 -18.68 -13.69 -28.08
C ASP A 548 -17.49 -13.45 -27.12
N GLN A 549 -16.97 -12.23 -27.14
CA GLN A 549 -15.94 -11.77 -26.19
C GLN A 549 -16.57 -11.28 -24.90
N GLU A 550 -17.84 -10.86 -24.92
CA GLU A 550 -18.62 -10.36 -23.81
C GLU A 550 -20.10 -10.69 -23.94
N VAL A 551 -20.82 -10.64 -22.82
CA VAL A 551 -22.28 -10.58 -22.79
C VAL A 551 -22.70 -9.28 -22.14
N VAL A 552 -23.61 -8.55 -22.81
CA VAL A 552 -24.05 -7.24 -22.37
C VAL A 552 -25.48 -7.29 -21.84
N PHE A 553 -25.67 -6.78 -20.62
CA PHE A 553 -26.98 -6.54 -20.03
C PHE A 553 -27.18 -5.04 -19.79
N GLU A 554 -28.40 -4.57 -19.89
CA GLU A 554 -28.76 -3.20 -19.55
C GLU A 554 -30.00 -3.18 -18.64
N THR A 555 -29.97 -2.32 -17.61
CA THR A 555 -31.12 -2.11 -16.71
C THR A 555 -31.07 -0.72 -16.10
N GLU A 556 -32.20 -0.23 -15.61
CA GLU A 556 -32.27 0.99 -14.81
C GLU A 556 -31.90 0.67 -13.36
N LEU A 557 -31.09 1.54 -12.74
CA LEU A 557 -30.72 1.43 -11.34
C LEU A 557 -30.97 2.74 -10.60
N GLU A 558 -31.44 2.61 -9.37
CA GLU A 558 -31.52 3.69 -8.38
C GLU A 558 -30.31 3.67 -7.45
N PRO A 559 -29.91 4.82 -6.87
CA PRO A 559 -28.81 4.91 -5.92
C PRO A 559 -28.95 3.92 -4.75
N GLY A 560 -27.83 3.46 -4.22
CA GLY A 560 -27.79 2.57 -3.06
C GLY A 560 -26.83 1.42 -3.20
N VAL A 561 -26.59 0.71 -2.08
CA VAL A 561 -25.73 -0.46 -2.02
C VAL A 561 -26.47 -1.71 -2.49
N ARG A 562 -25.81 -2.51 -3.32
CA ARG A 562 -26.36 -3.75 -3.89
C ARG A 562 -25.28 -4.83 -4.00
N GLN A 563 -25.74 -6.08 -3.98
CA GLN A 563 -24.92 -7.22 -4.38
C GLN A 563 -25.05 -7.42 -5.91
N LEU A 564 -23.89 -7.55 -6.57
CA LEU A 564 -23.77 -7.83 -7.99
C LEU A 564 -23.08 -9.18 -8.16
N GLN A 565 -23.69 -10.14 -8.86
CA GLN A 565 -23.10 -11.47 -9.08
C GLN A 565 -23.40 -11.97 -10.48
N SER A 566 -22.46 -12.74 -11.06
CA SER A 566 -22.54 -13.24 -12.43
C SER A 566 -22.16 -14.71 -12.54
N TRP A 567 -22.71 -15.40 -13.55
CA TRP A 567 -22.43 -16.81 -13.81
C TRP A 567 -22.35 -17.06 -15.31
N PHE A 568 -21.37 -17.85 -15.71
CA PHE A 568 -21.30 -18.50 -17.03
C PHE A 568 -21.65 -19.97 -16.86
N LEU A 569 -22.62 -20.44 -17.66
CA LEU A 569 -23.23 -21.75 -17.53
C LEU A 569 -23.07 -22.53 -18.83
N ASP A 570 -23.06 -23.85 -18.73
CA ASP A 570 -23.13 -24.75 -19.87
C ASP A 570 -24.59 -24.96 -20.39
N GLN A 571 -24.78 -25.88 -21.35
CA GLN A 571 -26.08 -26.18 -21.93
C GLN A 571 -27.06 -26.79 -20.91
N ALA A 572 -26.56 -27.51 -19.90
CA ALA A 572 -27.36 -28.09 -18.83
C ALA A 572 -27.71 -27.07 -17.71
N GLY A 573 -27.11 -25.89 -17.75
CA GLY A 573 -27.25 -24.86 -16.69
C GLY A 573 -26.29 -25.02 -15.54
N GLU A 574 -25.28 -25.87 -15.67
CA GLU A 574 -24.25 -26.08 -14.65
C GLU A 574 -23.23 -24.94 -14.67
N LEU A 575 -22.72 -24.57 -13.48
CA LEU A 575 -21.74 -23.49 -13.31
C LEU A 575 -20.39 -23.89 -13.92
N LEU A 576 -19.88 -23.07 -14.85
CA LEU A 576 -18.54 -23.17 -15.39
C LEU A 576 -17.57 -22.16 -14.77
N ALA A 577 -18.03 -20.93 -14.56
CA ALA A 577 -17.28 -19.82 -13.97
C ALA A 577 -18.21 -18.64 -13.65
N GLY A 578 -17.75 -17.69 -12.83
CA GLY A 578 -18.27 -16.32 -12.83
C GLY A 578 -17.68 -15.51 -13.98
N ALA A 579 -18.19 -14.32 -14.23
CA ALA A 579 -17.47 -13.34 -15.03
C ALA A 579 -16.29 -12.84 -14.20
N TYR A 580 -15.08 -13.29 -14.53
CA TYR A 580 -13.88 -12.85 -13.80
C TYR A 580 -13.61 -11.35 -14.00
N TYR A 581 -14.15 -10.78 -15.07
CA TYR A 581 -14.09 -9.35 -15.39
C TYR A 581 -15.49 -8.86 -15.73
N LEU A 582 -15.85 -7.72 -15.15
CA LEU A 582 -17.14 -7.10 -15.38
C LEU A 582 -16.97 -5.57 -15.47
N GLU A 583 -17.41 -4.98 -16.59
CA GLU A 583 -17.41 -3.53 -16.76
C GLU A 583 -18.81 -3.00 -16.49
N VAL A 584 -18.96 -2.02 -15.61
CA VAL A 584 -20.21 -1.34 -15.27
C VAL A 584 -20.16 0.09 -15.79
N GLU A 585 -20.99 0.44 -16.76
CA GLU A 585 -21.05 1.76 -17.38
C GLU A 585 -22.42 2.40 -17.14
N ARG A 586 -22.45 3.58 -16.53
CA ARG A 586 -23.65 4.42 -16.53
C ARG A 586 -23.77 5.10 -17.89
N LEU A 587 -24.88 4.85 -18.60
CA LEU A 587 -25.15 5.44 -19.91
C LEU A 587 -25.67 6.86 -19.73
N ILE A 588 -24.91 7.85 -20.20
CA ILE A 588 -25.30 9.26 -20.14
C ILE A 588 -26.07 9.57 -21.43
N SER A 589 -27.35 9.97 -21.31
CA SER A 589 -28.13 10.42 -22.47
C SER A 589 -27.50 11.68 -23.05
N LYS A 590 -27.40 11.77 -24.38
CA LYS A 590 -26.84 12.96 -25.07
C LYS A 590 -27.58 14.28 -24.72
N ALA A 591 -28.74 14.22 -24.06
CA ALA A 591 -29.51 15.38 -23.64
C ALA A 591 -29.01 16.06 -22.35
N GLN A 592 -28.09 15.44 -21.59
CA GLN A 592 -27.52 16.00 -20.35
C GLN A 592 -26.07 16.52 -20.51
N GLY A 593 -25.59 16.59 -21.76
CA GLY A 593 -24.20 16.95 -22.06
C GLY A 593 -23.88 18.46 -22.15
N THR A 594 -24.66 19.35 -21.50
CA THR A 594 -24.39 20.79 -21.51
C THR A 594 -24.06 21.37 -20.13
N ASP A 595 -23.55 20.57 -19.20
CA ASP A 595 -22.99 21.10 -17.95
C ASP A 595 -21.46 20.93 -17.93
N SER A 596 -20.80 21.59 -18.90
CA SER A 596 -19.34 21.71 -18.96
C SER A 596 -18.81 22.97 -18.25
N SER A 597 -19.50 23.44 -17.21
CA SER A 597 -19.08 24.64 -16.47
C SER A 597 -18.67 24.31 -15.03
N SER A 598 -17.63 23.48 -14.83
CA SER A 598 -16.86 23.50 -13.58
C SER A 598 -15.65 22.58 -13.60
N LEU A 599 -14.79 22.70 -14.61
CA LEU A 599 -13.41 22.16 -14.57
C LEU A 599 -12.49 23.18 -15.26
N CYS A 600 -12.34 24.35 -14.66
CA CYS A 600 -11.12 25.13 -14.86
C CYS A 600 -10.15 24.72 -13.76
N PRO A 601 -8.95 24.23 -14.07
CA PRO A 601 -7.89 24.13 -13.09
C PRO A 601 -7.46 25.54 -12.68
N PRO A 602 -7.15 25.82 -11.41
CA PRO A 602 -6.54 27.09 -11.01
C PRO A 602 -5.08 27.08 -11.47
N THR A 603 -4.74 28.01 -12.32
CA THR A 603 -3.44 28.52 -12.78
C THR A 603 -3.27 28.46 -14.30
N ASP A 604 -3.78 29.48 -14.99
CA ASP A 604 -3.01 30.11 -16.05
C ASP A 604 -3.40 31.59 -16.14
N SER A 605 -2.44 32.46 -15.84
CA SER A 605 -2.57 33.90 -15.78
C SER A 605 -2.39 34.52 -17.18
N SER A 606 -3.25 34.20 -18.15
CA SER A 606 -3.20 34.77 -19.49
C SER A 606 -4.57 35.12 -20.09
N CYS A 607 -5.49 35.65 -19.28
CA CYS A 607 -6.71 36.28 -19.79
C CYS A 607 -6.91 37.66 -19.15
N ILE A 608 -5.99 38.59 -19.42
CA ILE A 608 -6.23 40.02 -19.26
C ILE A 608 -5.60 40.73 -20.49
N GLY A 609 -6.44 41.37 -21.25
CA GLY A 609 -5.97 42.42 -22.14
C GLY A 609 -6.45 42.33 -23.59
N GLY A 610 -7.40 43.17 -23.93
CA GLY A 610 -7.72 43.46 -25.31
C GLY A 610 -9.11 44.07 -25.51
N GLN A 611 -9.31 45.26 -25.00
CA GLN A 611 -10.20 46.24 -25.59
C GLN A 611 -9.37 47.53 -25.69
N ASP A 612 -8.97 47.83 -26.90
CA ASP A 612 -9.20 49.07 -27.65
C ASP A 612 -8.73 48.87 -29.10
#